data_a003b6a72066ece5db5f41cd4e71394d
#
_entry.id   a003b6a72066ece5db5f41cd4e71394d
#
_cell.length_a   1.000
_cell.length_b   1.000
_cell.length_c   1.000
_cell.angle_alpha   90.00
_cell.angle_beta   90.00
_cell.angle_gamma   90.00
#
_symmetry.space_group_name_H-M   'P 1'
#
loop_
_entity.id
_entity.type
_entity.pdbx_description
1 polymer ?
#
loop_
_entity_poly.entity_id
_entity_poly.type
_entity_poly.pdbx_seq_one_letter_code
_entity_poly.pdbx_strand_id
1 'polypeptide(L)'
;MFWGLLCKGDTVVTSTRRGVAPLVAFIESEQSYQGFSAADKVVGKATAFLYVLIGVKSIYAGVISKSALQVLTENQIIVHYDNLVENIINRQGNDICPFEKAMLDITNPATAYENILNKIHEMNIEI
;
A
#
# COMPACT_ATOMS: atom_id res chain seq x y z
N MET A 1 -0.09 18.57 -2.37
CA MET A 1 -0.82 17.57 -1.55
C MET A 1 -0.09 16.24 -1.60
N PHE A 2 0.09 15.61 -0.46
CA PHE A 2 0.76 14.30 -0.38
C PHE A 2 -0.27 13.19 -0.38
N TRP A 3 -0.02 12.10 -1.11
CA TRP A 3 -0.82 10.89 -1.07
C TRP A 3 -0.28 9.90 -0.04
N GLY A 4 1.04 9.88 0.14
CA GLY A 4 1.66 9.03 1.11
C GLY A 4 2.93 9.63 1.67
N LEU A 5 3.29 9.20 2.87
CA LEU A 5 4.51 9.63 3.50
C LEU A 5 5.09 8.52 4.37
N LEU A 6 6.43 8.47 4.44
CA LEU A 6 7.17 7.61 5.35
C LEU A 6 8.00 8.51 6.27
N CYS A 7 8.02 8.23 7.55
CA CYS A 7 8.82 9.01 8.50
C CYS A 7 9.47 8.16 9.58
N LYS A 8 10.64 8.60 10.02
CA LYS A 8 11.38 8.00 11.14
C LYS A 8 12.25 9.09 11.75
N GLY A 9 11.93 9.49 12.99
CA GLY A 9 12.61 10.62 13.62
C GLY A 9 12.43 11.89 12.81
N ASP A 10 13.53 12.51 12.40
CA ASP A 10 13.51 13.73 11.58
C ASP A 10 13.47 13.45 10.08
N THR A 11 13.57 12.19 9.67
CA THR A 11 13.54 11.82 8.26
C THR A 11 12.11 11.68 7.79
N VAL A 12 11.77 12.41 6.73
CA VAL A 12 10.44 12.38 6.12
C VAL A 12 10.58 12.20 4.61
N VAL A 13 9.90 11.20 4.06
CA VAL A 13 9.84 10.93 2.63
C VAL A 13 8.39 11.03 2.19
N THR A 14 8.10 11.86 1.21
CA THR A 14 6.74 12.12 0.77
C THR A 14 6.58 11.78 -0.71
N SER A 15 5.32 11.50 -1.12
CA SER A 15 4.98 11.30 -2.52
C SER A 15 3.68 12.01 -2.84
N THR A 16 3.66 12.71 -3.98
CA THR A 16 2.46 13.29 -4.54
C THR A 16 1.78 12.34 -5.52
N ARG A 17 2.46 11.26 -5.88
CA ARG A 17 1.91 10.20 -6.75
C ARG A 17 1.00 9.31 -5.93
N ARG A 18 -0.03 8.81 -6.57
CA ARG A 18 -1.01 7.92 -5.91
C ARG A 18 -0.86 6.49 -6.42
N GLY A 19 -1.42 5.56 -5.66
CA GLY A 19 -1.45 4.15 -6.03
C GLY A 19 -0.19 3.41 -5.60
N VAL A 20 0.07 2.29 -6.25
CA VAL A 20 1.13 1.35 -5.86
C VAL A 20 2.52 1.73 -6.38
N ALA A 21 2.59 2.51 -7.47
CA ALA A 21 3.86 2.80 -8.13
C ALA A 21 4.92 3.45 -7.21
N PRO A 22 4.59 4.47 -6.40
CA PRO A 22 5.60 5.04 -5.50
C PRO A 22 6.09 4.04 -4.44
N LEU A 23 5.23 3.13 -4.00
CA LEU A 23 5.63 2.12 -3.01
C LEU A 23 6.56 1.08 -3.63
N VAL A 24 6.30 0.67 -4.87
CA VAL A 24 7.20 -0.23 -5.61
C VAL A 24 8.57 0.45 -5.78
N ALA A 25 8.58 1.74 -6.10
CA ALA A 25 9.83 2.50 -6.22
C ALA A 25 10.63 2.50 -4.91
N PHE A 26 9.97 2.64 -3.75
CA PHE A 26 10.64 2.54 -2.45
C PHE A 26 11.24 1.15 -2.23
N ILE A 27 10.51 0.10 -2.58
CA ILE A 27 11.00 -1.28 -2.43
C ILE A 27 12.23 -1.54 -3.32
N GLU A 28 12.21 -1.04 -4.55
CA GLU A 28 13.30 -1.22 -5.50
C GLU A 28 14.50 -0.31 -5.22
N SER A 29 14.33 0.72 -4.38
CA SER A 29 15.43 1.61 -4.02
C SER A 29 16.46 0.87 -3.14
N GLU A 30 17.68 1.37 -3.13
CA GLU A 30 18.74 0.78 -2.30
C GLU A 30 18.63 1.17 -0.83
N GLN A 31 17.76 2.12 -0.50
CA GLN A 31 17.58 2.58 0.88
C GLN A 31 16.62 1.66 1.62
N SER A 32 16.90 1.46 2.92
CA SER A 32 16.01 0.72 3.79
C SER A 32 15.04 1.66 4.49
N TYR A 33 13.76 1.32 4.45
CA TYR A 33 12.72 2.06 5.16
C TYR A 33 12.13 1.22 6.31
N GLN A 34 12.83 0.17 6.71
CA GLN A 34 12.39 -0.67 7.82
C GLN A 34 12.27 0.14 9.11
N GLY A 35 11.19 -0.05 9.85
CA GLY A 35 10.91 0.66 11.08
C GLY A 35 10.36 2.07 10.90
N PHE A 36 10.12 2.51 9.67
CA PHE A 36 9.47 3.78 9.42
C PHE A 36 7.98 3.70 9.78
N SER A 37 7.40 4.85 10.09
CA SER A 37 5.95 5.00 10.16
C SER A 37 5.44 5.53 8.83
N ALA A 38 4.23 5.12 8.45
CA ALA A 38 3.65 5.53 7.18
C ALA A 38 2.32 6.25 7.39
N ALA A 39 1.97 7.10 6.44
CA ALA A 39 0.63 7.66 6.33
C ALA A 39 0.23 7.63 4.86
N ASP A 40 -0.99 7.22 4.58
CA ASP A 40 -1.50 7.09 3.23
C ASP A 40 -2.99 7.43 3.22
N LYS A 41 -3.47 8.06 2.15
CA LYS A 41 -4.87 8.43 2.05
C LYS A 41 -5.77 7.23 1.83
N VAL A 42 -5.33 6.27 1.00
CA VAL A 42 -6.13 5.11 0.61
C VAL A 42 -5.25 3.87 0.64
N VAL A 43 -5.64 2.89 1.43
CA VAL A 43 -4.88 1.65 1.61
C VAL A 43 -5.75 0.46 1.24
N GLY A 44 -5.49 -0.12 0.09
CA GLY A 44 -6.06 -1.39 -0.32
C GLY A 44 -5.15 -2.56 0.01
N LYS A 45 -5.58 -3.77 -0.32
CA LYS A 45 -4.83 -4.99 -0.01
C LYS A 45 -3.44 -5.01 -0.67
N ALA A 46 -3.34 -4.58 -1.94
CA ALA A 46 -2.06 -4.51 -2.63
C ALA A 46 -1.10 -3.53 -1.93
N THR A 47 -1.60 -2.33 -1.60
CA THR A 47 -0.84 -1.33 -0.86
C THR A 47 -0.38 -1.87 0.48
N ALA A 48 -1.24 -2.59 1.19
CA ALA A 48 -0.90 -3.19 2.49
C ALA A 48 0.26 -4.17 2.35
N PHE A 49 0.24 -5.05 1.36
CA PHE A 49 1.36 -5.97 1.12
C PHE A 49 2.67 -5.23 0.83
N LEU A 50 2.60 -4.13 0.10
CA LEU A 50 3.80 -3.32 -0.20
C LEU A 50 4.36 -2.71 1.08
N TYR A 51 3.51 -2.21 1.98
CA TYR A 51 3.98 -1.69 3.27
C TYR A 51 4.60 -2.78 4.15
N VAL A 52 4.07 -4.01 4.09
CA VAL A 52 4.70 -5.15 4.77
C VAL A 52 6.13 -5.36 4.24
N LEU A 53 6.31 -5.33 2.91
CA LEU A 53 7.62 -5.52 2.28
C LEU A 53 8.58 -4.36 2.58
N ILE A 54 8.07 -3.13 2.67
CA ILE A 54 8.86 -1.96 3.06
C ILE A 54 9.32 -2.10 4.51
N GLY A 55 8.52 -2.77 5.35
CA GLY A 55 8.89 -3.01 6.75
C GLY A 55 8.50 -1.89 7.69
N VAL A 56 7.44 -1.15 7.40
CA VAL A 56 6.97 -0.09 8.29
C VAL A 56 6.49 -0.69 9.63
N LYS A 57 6.65 0.05 10.72
CA LYS A 57 6.18 -0.38 12.04
C LYS A 57 4.73 0.02 12.31
N SER A 58 4.27 1.09 11.68
CA SER A 58 2.90 1.60 11.87
C SER A 58 2.44 2.35 10.64
N ILE A 59 1.12 2.46 10.48
CA ILE A 59 0.53 3.20 9.38
C ILE A 59 -0.73 3.91 9.83
N TYR A 60 -0.93 5.12 9.35
CA TYR A 60 -2.19 5.84 9.46
C TYR A 60 -2.82 5.90 8.06
N ALA A 61 -4.03 5.38 7.92
CA ALA A 61 -4.75 5.36 6.65
C ALA A 61 -5.98 6.26 6.72
N GLY A 62 -6.20 7.06 5.69
CA GLY A 62 -7.45 7.80 5.58
C GLY A 62 -8.60 6.84 5.36
N VAL A 63 -8.52 6.02 4.32
CA VAL A 63 -9.48 4.95 4.02
C VAL A 63 -8.72 3.64 3.89
N ILE A 64 -9.22 2.59 4.50
CA ILE A 64 -8.60 1.27 4.44
C ILE A 64 -9.65 0.19 4.19
N SER A 65 -9.34 -0.77 3.33
CA SER A 65 -10.22 -1.92 3.13
C SER A 65 -10.04 -2.95 4.25
N LYS A 66 -11.06 -3.75 4.49
CA LYS A 66 -11.00 -4.80 5.51
C LYS A 66 -9.89 -5.80 5.24
N SER A 67 -9.69 -6.18 3.98
CA SER A 67 -8.60 -7.10 3.61
C SER A 67 -7.23 -6.48 3.86
N ALA A 68 -7.07 -5.18 3.60
CA ALA A 68 -5.83 -4.47 3.88
C ALA A 68 -5.53 -4.43 5.38
N LEU A 69 -6.54 -4.12 6.18
CA LEU A 69 -6.40 -4.11 7.64
C LEU A 69 -5.96 -5.48 8.16
N GLN A 70 -6.54 -6.54 7.64
CA GLN A 70 -6.16 -7.92 8.00
C GLN A 70 -4.70 -8.20 7.67
N VAL A 71 -4.24 -7.87 6.46
CA VAL A 71 -2.85 -8.08 6.04
C VAL A 71 -1.88 -7.35 6.99
N LEU A 72 -2.17 -6.10 7.31
CA LEU A 72 -1.29 -5.31 8.17
C LEU A 72 -1.26 -5.85 9.59
N THR A 73 -2.41 -6.18 10.17
CA THR A 73 -2.47 -6.69 11.54
C THR A 73 -1.85 -8.07 11.68
N GLU A 74 -2.00 -8.94 10.68
CA GLU A 74 -1.36 -10.26 10.66
C GLU A 74 0.17 -10.16 10.59
N ASN A 75 0.70 -9.05 10.10
CA ASN A 75 2.14 -8.81 10.01
C ASN A 75 2.65 -7.86 11.10
N GLN A 76 1.90 -7.73 12.20
CA GLN A 76 2.27 -6.97 13.40
C GLN A 76 2.52 -5.48 13.13
N ILE A 77 1.86 -4.91 12.14
CA ILE A 77 1.92 -3.48 11.86
C ILE A 77 0.79 -2.80 12.63
N ILE A 78 1.11 -1.73 13.36
CA ILE A 78 0.12 -0.95 14.09
C ILE A 78 -0.64 -0.09 13.09
N VAL A 79 -1.98 -0.16 13.11
CA VAL A 79 -2.82 0.53 12.14
C VAL A 79 -3.78 1.49 12.82
N HIS A 80 -3.79 2.73 12.34
CA HIS A 80 -4.80 3.74 12.67
C HIS A 80 -5.48 4.14 11.38
N TYR A 81 -6.78 4.40 11.42
CA TYR A 81 -7.52 4.79 10.21
C TYR A 81 -8.71 5.68 10.56
N ASP A 82 -9.18 6.44 9.56
CA ASP A 82 -10.38 7.25 9.68
C ASP A 82 -11.62 6.46 9.25
N ASN A 83 -11.55 5.77 8.13
CA ASN A 83 -12.68 5.04 7.55
C ASN A 83 -12.29 3.64 7.11
N LEU A 84 -13.06 2.66 7.57
CA LEU A 84 -12.91 1.26 7.17
C LEU A 84 -14.01 0.92 6.15
N VAL A 85 -13.61 0.37 5.00
CA VAL A 85 -14.54 0.01 3.92
C VAL A 85 -14.38 -1.46 3.54
N GLU A 86 -15.37 -2.02 2.85
CA GLU A 86 -15.30 -3.40 2.37
C GLU A 86 -14.20 -3.56 1.33
N ASN A 87 -14.18 -2.69 0.32
CA ASN A 87 -13.21 -2.73 -0.77
C ASN A 87 -12.86 -1.31 -1.21
N ILE A 88 -11.65 -1.14 -1.71
CA ILE A 88 -11.28 0.11 -2.37
C ILE A 88 -11.92 0.13 -3.77
N ILE A 89 -12.58 1.21 -4.08
CA ILE A 89 -13.31 1.40 -5.34
C ILE A 89 -12.42 2.13 -6.34
N ASN A 90 -12.56 1.83 -7.63
CA ASN A 90 -11.80 2.48 -8.68
C ASN A 90 -12.18 3.97 -8.80
N ARG A 91 -11.41 4.72 -9.60
CA ARG A 91 -11.64 6.17 -9.76
C ARG A 91 -13.00 6.52 -10.32
N GLN A 92 -13.57 5.64 -11.16
CA GLN A 92 -14.87 5.86 -11.78
C GLN A 92 -16.03 5.59 -10.83
N GLY A 93 -15.78 4.95 -9.69
CA GLY A 93 -16.78 4.66 -8.68
C GLY A 93 -17.74 3.53 -9.04
N ASN A 94 -17.43 2.74 -10.06
CA ASN A 94 -18.34 1.70 -10.57
C ASN A 94 -17.87 0.27 -10.34
N ASP A 95 -16.67 0.06 -9.79
CA ASP A 95 -16.13 -1.28 -9.57
C ASP A 95 -15.00 -1.23 -8.54
N ILE A 96 -14.61 -2.41 -8.06
CA ILE A 96 -13.48 -2.57 -7.16
C ILE A 96 -12.19 -2.22 -7.90
N CYS A 97 -11.26 -1.56 -7.20
CA CYS A 97 -9.94 -1.22 -7.73
C CYS A 97 -9.27 -2.46 -8.34
N PRO A 98 -8.67 -2.36 -9.54
CA PRO A 98 -8.02 -3.51 -10.19
C PRO A 98 -6.97 -4.18 -9.32
N PHE A 99 -6.23 -3.43 -8.51
CA PHE A 99 -5.24 -4.00 -7.59
C PHE A 99 -5.90 -4.75 -6.44
N GLU A 100 -7.05 -4.31 -5.95
CA GLU A 100 -7.82 -5.06 -4.95
C GLU A 100 -8.30 -6.39 -5.55
N LYS A 101 -8.81 -6.38 -6.78
CA LYS A 101 -9.23 -7.60 -7.47
C LYS A 101 -8.08 -8.59 -7.65
N ALA A 102 -6.90 -8.09 -8.01
CA ALA A 102 -5.72 -8.93 -8.24
C ALA A 102 -5.26 -9.62 -6.96
N MET A 103 -5.63 -9.09 -5.79
CA MET A 103 -5.18 -9.60 -4.50
C MET A 103 -6.18 -10.50 -3.78
N LEU A 104 -7.38 -10.75 -4.36
CA LEU A 104 -8.46 -11.43 -3.65
C LEU A 104 -8.05 -12.75 -2.99
N ASP A 105 -7.26 -13.56 -3.68
CA ASP A 105 -6.83 -14.88 -3.17
C ASP A 105 -5.38 -14.91 -2.72
N ILE A 106 -4.73 -13.76 -2.62
CA ILE A 106 -3.31 -13.67 -2.28
C ILE A 106 -3.15 -13.52 -0.77
N THR A 107 -2.28 -14.33 -0.18
CA THR A 107 -1.98 -14.28 1.25
C THR A 107 -0.50 -14.07 1.55
N ASN A 108 0.37 -14.22 0.56
CA ASN A 108 1.82 -14.15 0.72
C ASN A 108 2.36 -12.84 0.12
N PRO A 109 3.14 -12.04 0.89
CA PRO A 109 3.67 -10.77 0.38
C PRO A 109 4.54 -10.90 -0.87
N ALA A 110 5.36 -11.95 -0.99
CA ALA A 110 6.21 -12.15 -2.16
C ALA A 110 5.38 -12.42 -3.41
N THR A 111 4.35 -13.27 -3.30
CA THR A 111 3.42 -13.54 -4.39
C THR A 111 2.64 -12.28 -4.76
N ALA A 112 2.23 -11.50 -3.76
CA ALA A 112 1.55 -10.22 -3.98
C ALA A 112 2.43 -9.27 -4.79
N TYR A 113 3.70 -9.16 -4.45
CA TYR A 113 4.64 -8.28 -5.15
C TYR A 113 4.75 -8.65 -6.64
N GLU A 114 4.92 -9.94 -6.94
CA GLU A 114 4.97 -10.40 -8.33
C GLU A 114 3.70 -10.04 -9.10
N ASN A 115 2.53 -10.28 -8.49
CA ASN A 115 1.25 -9.96 -9.12
C ASN A 115 1.05 -8.47 -9.31
N ILE A 116 1.52 -7.65 -8.36
CA ILE A 116 1.47 -6.19 -8.48
C ILE A 116 2.35 -5.72 -9.64
N LEU A 117 3.56 -6.24 -9.76
CA LEU A 117 4.46 -5.88 -10.87
C LEU A 117 3.86 -6.27 -12.21
N ASN A 118 3.27 -7.46 -12.30
CA ASN A 118 2.60 -7.91 -13.52
C ASN A 118 1.42 -6.99 -13.88
N LYS A 119 0.64 -6.58 -12.88
CA LYS A 119 -0.49 -5.69 -13.10
C LYS A 119 -0.05 -4.30 -13.53
N ILE A 120 1.01 -3.77 -12.93
CA ILE A 120 1.62 -2.49 -13.33
C ILE A 120 2.03 -2.55 -14.79
N HIS A 121 2.70 -3.62 -15.19
CA HIS A 121 3.14 -3.82 -16.56
C HIS A 121 1.96 -3.93 -17.53
N GLU A 122 0.97 -4.72 -17.16
CA GLU A 122 -0.26 -4.91 -17.94
C GLU A 122 -1.02 -3.59 -18.16
N MET A 123 -1.03 -2.72 -17.17
CA MET A 123 -1.73 -1.43 -17.22
C MET A 123 -0.85 -0.29 -17.75
N ASN A 124 0.39 -0.54 -18.14
CA ASN A 124 1.34 0.46 -18.60
C ASN A 124 1.56 1.61 -17.60
N ILE A 125 1.63 1.29 -16.32
CA ILE A 125 1.90 2.28 -15.28
C ILE A 125 3.42 2.47 -15.17
N GLU A 126 3.86 3.72 -15.13
CA GLU A 126 5.28 4.04 -14.89
C GLU A 126 5.61 4.00 -13.39
N ILE A 127 6.78 3.49 -13.08
CA ILE A 127 7.29 3.43 -11.72
C ILE A 127 8.27 4.59 -11.47
#